data_2be79d96e6c5d3189ed6b0d0b55218f1
#
_entry.id   2be79d96e6c5d3189ed6b0d0b55218f1
#
_cell.length_a   1.000
_cell.length_b   1.000
_cell.length_c   1.000
_cell.angle_alpha   90.00
_cell.angle_beta   90.00
_cell.angle_gamma   90.00
#
_symmetry.space_group_name_H-M   'P 1'
#
loop_
_entity.id
_entity.type
_entity.pdbx_description
1 polymer ?
#
loop_
_entity_poly.entity_id
_entity_poly.type
_entity_poly.pdbx_seq_one_letter_code
_entity_poly.pdbx_strand_id
1 'polypeptide(L)'
;FAKAEQKITRAIELSGESEWLLETLYDVYNKQTEYEKSLTVLEKLAEMNENYEELLPFQYLRANKNEEALAIIEKLDKRLGEDDRRILVKRQAQARLGANEARDGNIEDLEAAIAANPKDEKSYINLIYLYSKKNNTDKVQEIAEALDKNLPKSDKAQLALYKIYLEAGKTRKGIRSMQKVFESTQFDTETKINVLNDFIQSDATDIEDNDIDNAINDFADQVEDVKAFNALGDYYLKRKDVGNSIAFYQKGLDIDNKNYDLIKKVALLSIDIKDYNKTVEITEEALDVFPAQALLYLLNGVAHNKLNEPDKAIDQLESGLSFLLDEPKLESDIYQQLAISYDQKGDTTNAAKMRSKVKTLSKN
;
A
#
# COMPACT_ATOMS: atom_id res chain seq x y z
N PHE A 1 -20.85 10.50 -3.58
CA PHE A 1 -20.98 9.66 -4.79
C PHE A 1 -22.46 9.41 -5.13
N ALA A 2 -23.38 9.11 -4.18
CA ALA A 2 -24.82 8.84 -4.46
C ALA A 2 -25.53 9.96 -5.27
N LYS A 3 -25.22 11.24 -4.99
CA LYS A 3 -25.76 12.36 -5.80
C LYS A 3 -25.20 12.39 -7.23
N ALA A 4 -23.96 11.93 -7.43
CA ALA A 4 -23.36 11.83 -8.77
C ALA A 4 -24.03 10.70 -9.56
N GLU A 5 -24.19 9.53 -8.96
CA GLU A 5 -24.91 8.39 -9.50
C GLU A 5 -26.31 8.82 -9.98
N GLN A 6 -27.11 9.44 -9.10
CA GLN A 6 -28.48 9.90 -9.44
C GLN A 6 -28.49 10.85 -10.63
N LYS A 7 -27.55 11.81 -10.70
CA LYS A 7 -27.50 12.79 -11.80
C LYS A 7 -27.10 12.15 -13.12
N ILE A 8 -26.13 11.22 -13.09
CA ILE A 8 -25.67 10.53 -14.30
C ILE A 8 -26.76 9.57 -14.81
N THR A 9 -27.36 8.79 -13.92
CA THR A 9 -28.49 7.91 -14.28
C THR A 9 -29.64 8.73 -14.91
N ARG A 10 -29.94 9.89 -14.33
CA ARG A 10 -30.98 10.80 -14.91
C ARG A 10 -30.57 11.36 -16.26
N ALA A 11 -29.29 11.66 -16.46
CA ALA A 11 -28.80 12.10 -17.77
C ALA A 11 -28.91 10.99 -18.81
N ILE A 12 -28.60 9.76 -18.48
CA ILE A 12 -28.75 8.58 -19.34
C ILE A 12 -30.19 8.36 -19.71
N GLU A 13 -31.14 8.48 -18.76
CA GLU A 13 -32.58 8.38 -19.04
C GLU A 13 -33.09 9.44 -20.03
N LEU A 14 -32.53 10.63 -19.99
CA LEU A 14 -32.99 11.76 -20.81
C LEU A 14 -32.30 11.84 -22.18
N SER A 15 -31.04 11.48 -22.29
CA SER A 15 -30.25 11.65 -23.52
C SER A 15 -29.80 10.33 -24.16
N GLY A 16 -30.12 9.20 -23.53
CA GLY A 16 -29.64 7.88 -23.94
C GLY A 16 -28.26 7.56 -23.41
N GLU A 17 -27.85 6.32 -23.61
CA GLU A 17 -26.51 5.83 -23.25
C GLU A 17 -25.46 6.40 -24.21
N SER A 18 -24.49 7.09 -23.69
CA SER A 18 -23.28 7.52 -24.41
C SER A 18 -22.03 7.02 -23.71
N GLU A 19 -20.98 6.79 -24.46
CA GLU A 19 -19.70 6.29 -23.94
C GLU A 19 -19.23 7.12 -22.73
N TRP A 20 -19.23 8.46 -22.84
CA TRP A 20 -18.82 9.36 -21.76
C TRP A 20 -19.69 9.25 -20.50
N LEU A 21 -21.02 9.12 -20.63
CA LEU A 21 -21.91 8.96 -19.47
C LEU A 21 -21.70 7.61 -18.79
N LEU A 22 -21.49 6.55 -19.57
CA LEU A 22 -21.20 5.22 -19.04
C LEU A 22 -19.83 5.17 -18.36
N GLU A 23 -18.77 5.78 -18.94
CA GLU A 23 -17.46 5.91 -18.28
C GLU A 23 -17.58 6.61 -16.92
N THR A 24 -18.31 7.73 -16.89
CA THR A 24 -18.51 8.48 -15.66
C THR A 24 -19.27 7.65 -14.61
N LEU A 25 -20.26 6.87 -15.03
CA LEU A 25 -21.02 5.98 -14.14
C LEU A 25 -20.15 4.81 -13.64
N TYR A 26 -19.34 4.23 -14.51
CA TYR A 26 -18.35 3.21 -14.17
C TYR A 26 -17.39 3.68 -13.08
N ASP A 27 -16.84 4.89 -13.23
CA ASP A 27 -15.95 5.49 -12.22
C ASP A 27 -16.65 5.73 -10.89
N VAL A 28 -17.90 6.20 -10.91
CA VAL A 28 -18.70 6.41 -9.70
C VAL A 28 -18.89 5.09 -8.95
N TYR A 29 -19.28 4.01 -9.64
CA TYR A 29 -19.48 2.71 -9.02
C TYR A 29 -18.17 2.11 -8.49
N ASN A 30 -17.04 2.26 -9.19
CA ASN A 30 -15.74 1.82 -8.69
C ASN A 30 -15.34 2.56 -7.40
N LYS A 31 -15.57 3.88 -7.33
CA LYS A 31 -15.29 4.68 -6.12
C LYS A 31 -16.24 4.35 -4.95
N GLN A 32 -17.40 3.80 -5.23
CA GLN A 32 -18.35 3.28 -4.23
C GLN A 32 -18.06 1.82 -3.86
N THR A 33 -17.09 1.16 -4.50
CA THR A 33 -16.81 -0.28 -4.37
C THR A 33 -17.98 -1.19 -4.78
N GLU A 34 -18.92 -0.65 -5.58
CA GLU A 34 -20.06 -1.35 -6.14
C GLU A 34 -19.66 -2.12 -7.42
N TYR A 35 -18.77 -3.11 -7.23
CA TYR A 35 -18.07 -3.77 -8.34
C TYR A 35 -18.97 -4.53 -9.31
N GLU A 36 -20.12 -5.06 -8.87
CA GLU A 36 -21.07 -5.71 -9.76
C GLU A 36 -21.77 -4.70 -10.67
N LYS A 37 -22.16 -3.52 -10.12
CA LYS A 37 -22.77 -2.46 -10.92
C LYS A 37 -21.77 -1.87 -11.90
N SER A 38 -20.51 -1.65 -11.46
CA SER A 38 -19.46 -1.14 -12.36
C SER A 38 -19.14 -2.15 -13.46
N LEU A 39 -19.18 -3.46 -13.20
CA LEU A 39 -19.01 -4.50 -14.19
C LEU A 39 -20.10 -4.43 -15.27
N THR A 40 -21.37 -4.32 -14.87
CA THR A 40 -22.49 -4.21 -15.82
C THR A 40 -22.34 -3.00 -16.75
N VAL A 41 -21.83 -1.89 -16.22
CA VAL A 41 -21.56 -0.69 -17.04
C VAL A 41 -20.36 -0.90 -17.95
N LEU A 42 -19.30 -1.58 -17.48
CA LEU A 42 -18.12 -1.88 -18.29
C LEU A 42 -18.43 -2.86 -19.43
N GLU A 43 -19.30 -3.84 -19.20
CA GLU A 43 -19.77 -4.76 -20.25
C GLU A 43 -20.45 -3.97 -21.39
N LYS A 44 -21.31 -2.98 -21.09
CA LYS A 44 -21.91 -2.08 -22.08
C LYS A 44 -20.88 -1.23 -22.82
N LEU A 45 -19.89 -0.71 -22.09
CA LEU A 45 -18.78 0.04 -22.71
C LEU A 45 -17.99 -0.84 -23.67
N ALA A 46 -17.73 -2.10 -23.31
CA ALA A 46 -17.04 -3.04 -24.16
C ALA A 46 -17.83 -3.45 -25.42
N GLU A 47 -19.18 -3.42 -25.36
CA GLU A 47 -20.05 -3.59 -26.54
C GLU A 47 -19.98 -2.38 -27.48
N MET A 48 -19.77 -1.17 -26.95
CA MET A 48 -19.66 0.06 -27.74
C MET A 48 -18.25 0.26 -28.32
N ASN A 49 -17.23 -0.16 -27.58
CA ASN A 49 -15.82 0.05 -27.94
C ASN A 49 -14.96 -1.07 -27.37
N GLU A 50 -14.34 -1.84 -28.26
CA GLU A 50 -13.54 -3.04 -27.91
C GLU A 50 -12.31 -2.75 -27.02
N ASN A 51 -11.86 -1.48 -26.94
CA ASN A 51 -10.75 -1.11 -26.05
C ASN A 51 -11.08 -1.34 -24.57
N TYR A 52 -12.34 -1.34 -24.19
CA TYR A 52 -12.77 -1.63 -22.82
C TYR A 52 -12.76 -3.14 -22.49
N GLU A 53 -12.69 -4.03 -23.48
CA GLU A 53 -12.59 -5.47 -23.21
C GLU A 53 -11.36 -5.83 -22.39
N GLU A 54 -10.25 -5.10 -22.54
CA GLU A 54 -9.03 -5.33 -21.76
C GLU A 54 -9.18 -5.04 -20.26
N LEU A 55 -10.19 -4.26 -19.86
CA LEU A 55 -10.49 -3.97 -18.46
C LEU A 55 -11.39 -5.03 -17.80
N LEU A 56 -12.14 -5.81 -18.60
CA LEU A 56 -13.08 -6.81 -18.10
C LEU A 56 -12.45 -7.85 -17.17
N PRO A 57 -11.25 -8.43 -17.46
CA PRO A 57 -10.64 -9.41 -16.56
C PRO A 57 -10.49 -8.89 -15.12
N PHE A 58 -10.04 -7.66 -14.98
CA PHE A 58 -9.83 -7.02 -13.69
C PHE A 58 -11.15 -6.76 -12.97
N GLN A 59 -12.17 -6.35 -13.72
CA GLN A 59 -13.47 -6.03 -13.14
C GLN A 59 -14.23 -7.30 -12.74
N TYR A 60 -14.18 -8.36 -13.53
CA TYR A 60 -14.70 -9.67 -13.15
C TYR A 60 -14.04 -10.18 -11.85
N LEU A 61 -12.71 -10.05 -11.75
CA LEU A 61 -11.98 -10.45 -10.54
C LEU A 61 -12.42 -9.64 -9.30
N ARG A 62 -12.65 -8.31 -9.45
CA ARG A 62 -13.15 -7.44 -8.37
C ARG A 62 -14.58 -7.79 -7.97
N ALA A 63 -15.43 -8.15 -8.92
CA ALA A 63 -16.79 -8.61 -8.69
C ALA A 63 -16.85 -10.07 -8.18
N ASN A 64 -15.69 -10.69 -7.88
CA ASN A 64 -15.56 -12.09 -7.46
C ASN A 64 -16.09 -13.13 -8.47
N LYS A 65 -16.21 -12.75 -9.73
CA LYS A 65 -16.61 -13.61 -10.85
C LYS A 65 -15.37 -14.21 -11.50
N ASN A 66 -14.78 -15.20 -10.82
CA ASN A 66 -13.45 -15.71 -11.16
C ASN A 66 -13.46 -16.58 -12.44
N GLU A 67 -14.54 -17.34 -12.68
CA GLU A 67 -14.68 -18.17 -13.90
C GLU A 67 -14.81 -17.30 -15.13
N GLU A 68 -15.63 -16.25 -15.06
CA GLU A 68 -15.83 -15.28 -16.14
C GLU A 68 -14.53 -14.50 -16.40
N ALA A 69 -13.76 -14.15 -15.34
CA ALA A 69 -12.43 -13.56 -15.50
C ALA A 69 -11.50 -14.46 -16.30
N LEU A 70 -11.46 -15.77 -16.03
CA LEU A 70 -10.64 -16.72 -16.78
C LEU A 70 -11.12 -16.87 -18.22
N ALA A 71 -12.43 -16.93 -18.46
CA ALA A 71 -13.00 -17.07 -19.79
C ALA A 71 -12.67 -15.86 -20.70
N ILE A 72 -12.78 -14.64 -20.16
CA ILE A 72 -12.46 -13.43 -20.93
C ILE A 72 -10.95 -13.30 -21.16
N ILE A 73 -10.08 -13.73 -20.21
CA ILE A 73 -8.64 -13.77 -20.40
C ILE A 73 -8.29 -14.72 -21.55
N GLU A 74 -8.85 -15.93 -21.58
CA GLU A 74 -8.60 -16.88 -22.65
C GLU A 74 -8.99 -16.33 -24.03
N LYS A 75 -10.12 -15.61 -24.11
CA LYS A 75 -10.56 -14.93 -25.34
C LYS A 75 -9.57 -13.85 -25.76
N LEU A 76 -9.12 -13.01 -24.82
CA LEU A 76 -8.20 -11.92 -25.10
C LEU A 76 -6.80 -12.42 -25.46
N ASP A 77 -6.29 -13.43 -24.78
CA ASP A 77 -4.98 -14.02 -25.07
C ASP A 77 -4.92 -14.69 -26.43
N LYS A 78 -6.02 -15.32 -26.89
CA LYS A 78 -6.13 -15.84 -28.25
C LYS A 78 -6.11 -14.76 -29.33
N ARG A 79 -6.65 -13.57 -29.03
CA ARG A 79 -6.77 -12.45 -29.97
C ARG A 79 -5.53 -11.54 -29.96
N LEU A 80 -5.03 -11.20 -28.77
CA LEU A 80 -4.02 -10.15 -28.56
C LEU A 80 -2.65 -10.70 -28.13
N GLY A 81 -2.54 -12.01 -27.85
CA GLY A 81 -1.38 -12.59 -27.19
C GLY A 81 -1.42 -12.43 -25.67
N GLU A 82 -0.49 -13.09 -24.97
CA GLU A 82 -0.38 -13.01 -23.51
C GLU A 82 0.13 -11.63 -23.06
N ASP A 83 -0.38 -11.16 -21.92
CA ASP A 83 0.01 -9.89 -21.27
C ASP A 83 0.25 -10.14 -19.79
N ASP A 84 1.31 -9.55 -19.22
CA ASP A 84 1.73 -9.77 -17.83
C ASP A 84 0.63 -9.43 -16.80
N ARG A 85 -0.17 -8.40 -17.06
CA ARG A 85 -1.27 -8.00 -16.18
C ARG A 85 -2.38 -9.06 -16.22
N ARG A 86 -2.73 -9.59 -17.39
CA ARG A 86 -3.73 -10.66 -17.50
C ARG A 86 -3.23 -11.97 -16.90
N ILE A 87 -1.93 -12.28 -17.02
CA ILE A 87 -1.30 -13.42 -16.33
C ILE A 87 -1.48 -13.32 -14.81
N LEU A 88 -1.28 -12.12 -14.23
CA LEU A 88 -1.50 -11.89 -12.81
C LEU A 88 -2.96 -12.11 -12.41
N VAL A 89 -3.91 -11.54 -13.16
CA VAL A 89 -5.36 -11.74 -12.92
C VAL A 89 -5.73 -13.22 -13.02
N LYS A 90 -5.20 -13.94 -14.03
CA LYS A 90 -5.40 -15.37 -14.22
C LYS A 90 -4.97 -16.18 -12.99
N ARG A 91 -3.76 -15.90 -12.47
CA ARG A 91 -3.25 -16.55 -11.26
C ARG A 91 -4.13 -16.28 -10.04
N GLN A 92 -4.58 -15.04 -9.86
CA GLN A 92 -5.46 -14.67 -8.75
C GLN A 92 -6.84 -15.32 -8.87
N ALA A 93 -7.44 -15.35 -10.06
CA ALA A 93 -8.71 -16.01 -10.30
C ALA A 93 -8.62 -17.52 -10.06
N GLN A 94 -7.57 -18.18 -10.57
CA GLN A 94 -7.30 -19.60 -10.33
C GLN A 94 -7.09 -19.91 -8.85
N ALA A 95 -6.35 -19.07 -8.13
CA ALA A 95 -6.14 -19.22 -6.69
C ALA A 95 -7.46 -19.10 -5.91
N ARG A 96 -8.35 -18.17 -6.31
CA ARG A 96 -9.66 -18.02 -5.69
C ARG A 96 -10.59 -19.19 -6.00
N LEU A 97 -10.57 -19.71 -7.22
CA LEU A 97 -11.35 -20.91 -7.60
C LEU A 97 -10.81 -22.15 -6.91
N GLY A 98 -9.51 -22.37 -6.89
CA GLY A 98 -8.88 -23.46 -6.13
C GLY A 98 -9.19 -23.37 -4.64
N ALA A 99 -9.25 -22.15 -4.08
CA ALA A 99 -9.72 -21.95 -2.72
C ALA A 99 -11.23 -22.22 -2.57
N ASN A 100 -12.06 -22.00 -3.62
CA ASN A 100 -13.49 -22.34 -3.59
C ASN A 100 -13.73 -23.85 -3.72
N GLU A 101 -13.01 -24.55 -4.60
CA GLU A 101 -13.05 -26.03 -4.66
C GLU A 101 -12.58 -26.67 -3.34
N ALA A 102 -11.63 -25.99 -2.64
CA ALA A 102 -11.21 -26.37 -1.31
C ALA A 102 -12.26 -26.03 -0.22
N ARG A 103 -13.20 -25.13 -0.50
CA ARG A 103 -14.26 -24.68 0.43
C ARG A 103 -15.44 -25.66 0.55
N ASP A 104 -15.63 -26.53 -0.43
CA ASP A 104 -16.73 -27.51 -0.44
C ASP A 104 -16.43 -28.78 0.37
N GLY A 105 -15.21 -28.91 0.93
CA GLY A 105 -14.89 -29.98 1.87
C GLY A 105 -15.59 -29.75 3.21
N ASN A 106 -16.43 -30.72 3.63
CA ASN A 106 -16.89 -30.77 5.00
C ASN A 106 -15.67 -30.92 5.94
N ILE A 107 -15.67 -30.26 7.09
CA ILE A 107 -14.61 -30.42 8.10
C ILE A 107 -14.33 -31.88 8.40
N GLU A 108 -15.37 -32.67 8.55
CA GLU A 108 -15.30 -34.12 8.84
C GLU A 108 -14.60 -34.92 7.74
N ASP A 109 -14.83 -34.55 6.45
CA ASP A 109 -14.18 -35.21 5.32
C ASP A 109 -12.68 -34.85 5.26
N LEU A 110 -12.31 -33.59 5.56
CA LEU A 110 -10.93 -33.15 5.60
C LEU A 110 -10.16 -33.77 6.80
N GLU A 111 -10.80 -33.88 7.96
CA GLU A 111 -10.24 -34.55 9.12
C GLU A 111 -10.02 -36.05 8.83
N ALA A 112 -10.98 -36.70 8.15
CA ALA A 112 -10.85 -38.10 7.71
C ALA A 112 -9.72 -38.25 6.66
N ALA A 113 -9.58 -37.32 5.73
CA ALA A 113 -8.51 -37.33 4.75
C ALA A 113 -7.12 -37.21 5.39
N ILE A 114 -6.96 -36.32 6.39
CA ILE A 114 -5.72 -36.19 7.18
C ILE A 114 -5.45 -37.48 7.99
N ALA A 115 -6.45 -38.04 8.58
CA ALA A 115 -6.30 -39.32 9.35
C ALA A 115 -5.84 -40.46 8.43
N ALA A 116 -6.36 -40.53 7.20
CA ALA A 116 -5.98 -41.52 6.20
C ALA A 116 -4.58 -41.23 5.59
N ASN A 117 -4.24 -39.96 5.37
CA ASN A 117 -2.97 -39.53 4.84
C ASN A 117 -2.44 -38.29 5.58
N PRO A 118 -1.63 -38.46 6.66
CA PRO A 118 -1.06 -37.35 7.42
C PRO A 118 -0.09 -36.47 6.62
N LYS A 119 0.18 -36.77 5.36
CA LYS A 119 1.01 -35.96 4.44
C LYS A 119 0.17 -35.21 3.39
N ASP A 120 -1.14 -35.22 3.52
CA ASP A 120 -2.01 -34.44 2.64
C ASP A 120 -2.05 -32.96 3.04
N GLU A 121 -1.05 -32.20 2.61
CA GLU A 121 -0.90 -30.76 2.87
C GLU A 121 -2.17 -29.97 2.53
N LYS A 122 -2.84 -30.32 1.43
CA LYS A 122 -4.04 -29.61 0.95
C LYS A 122 -5.16 -29.66 1.98
N SER A 123 -5.41 -30.81 2.59
CA SER A 123 -6.47 -30.97 3.61
C SER A 123 -6.17 -30.15 4.87
N TYR A 124 -4.91 -30.05 5.32
CA TYR A 124 -4.54 -29.17 6.42
C TYR A 124 -4.82 -27.70 6.12
N ILE A 125 -4.40 -27.21 4.94
CA ILE A 125 -4.59 -25.82 4.53
C ILE A 125 -6.08 -25.48 4.47
N ASN A 126 -6.90 -26.40 3.93
CA ASN A 126 -8.34 -26.21 3.83
C ASN A 126 -8.99 -26.16 5.22
N LEU A 127 -8.57 -27.02 6.17
CA LEU A 127 -9.06 -26.98 7.55
C LEU A 127 -8.65 -25.68 8.26
N ILE A 128 -7.40 -25.25 8.12
CA ILE A 128 -6.93 -23.97 8.65
C ILE A 128 -7.83 -22.83 8.14
N TYR A 129 -8.11 -22.81 6.85
CA TYR A 129 -8.98 -21.81 6.24
C TYR A 129 -10.41 -21.86 6.80
N LEU A 130 -11.02 -23.05 6.87
CA LEU A 130 -12.40 -23.22 7.36
C LEU A 130 -12.54 -22.83 8.84
N TYR A 131 -11.58 -23.21 9.68
CA TYR A 131 -11.59 -22.84 11.09
C TYR A 131 -11.28 -21.34 11.28
N SER A 132 -10.42 -20.73 10.46
CA SER A 132 -10.19 -19.27 10.45
C SER A 132 -11.47 -18.50 10.14
N LYS A 133 -12.26 -18.97 9.14
CA LYS A 133 -13.58 -18.37 8.83
C LYS A 133 -14.59 -18.45 9.98
N LYS A 134 -14.47 -19.49 10.81
CA LYS A 134 -15.30 -19.66 12.00
C LYS A 134 -14.74 -18.92 13.22
N ASN A 135 -13.66 -18.15 13.06
CA ASN A 135 -12.92 -17.50 14.15
C ASN A 135 -12.50 -18.47 15.27
N ASN A 136 -12.26 -19.75 14.92
CA ASN A 136 -11.82 -20.77 15.86
C ASN A 136 -10.30 -20.88 15.88
N THR A 137 -9.66 -19.91 16.53
CA THR A 137 -8.20 -19.76 16.60
C THR A 137 -7.51 -20.98 17.20
N ASP A 138 -8.14 -21.63 18.21
CA ASP A 138 -7.58 -22.82 18.84
C ASP A 138 -7.45 -24.00 17.85
N LYS A 139 -8.49 -24.22 17.04
CA LYS A 139 -8.44 -25.26 16.00
C LYS A 139 -7.47 -24.90 14.87
N VAL A 140 -7.39 -23.64 14.47
CA VAL A 140 -6.39 -23.18 13.50
C VAL A 140 -4.98 -23.48 14.01
N GLN A 141 -4.69 -23.17 15.28
CA GLN A 141 -3.38 -23.46 15.89
C GLN A 141 -3.11 -24.98 15.92
N GLU A 142 -4.07 -25.79 16.39
CA GLU A 142 -3.95 -27.25 16.46
C GLU A 142 -3.60 -27.85 15.09
N ILE A 143 -4.36 -27.46 14.06
CA ILE A 143 -4.18 -28.00 12.70
C ILE A 143 -2.87 -27.51 12.08
N ALA A 144 -2.49 -26.25 12.28
CA ALA A 144 -1.24 -25.70 11.77
C ALA A 144 -0.01 -26.33 12.48
N GLU A 145 -0.08 -26.56 13.79
CA GLU A 145 0.98 -27.28 14.52
C GLU A 145 1.08 -28.75 14.06
N ALA A 146 -0.05 -29.40 13.76
CA ALA A 146 -0.06 -30.75 13.19
C ALA A 146 0.54 -30.79 11.78
N LEU A 147 0.27 -29.77 10.95
CA LEU A 147 0.89 -29.63 9.64
C LEU A 147 2.42 -29.46 9.75
N ASP A 148 2.90 -28.55 10.59
CA ASP A 148 4.35 -28.32 10.82
C ASP A 148 5.05 -29.62 11.28
N LYS A 149 4.39 -30.40 12.17
CA LYS A 149 4.92 -31.68 12.67
C LYS A 149 5.00 -32.77 11.59
N ASN A 150 3.93 -32.91 10.79
CA ASN A 150 3.81 -34.01 9.81
C ASN A 150 4.50 -33.70 8.47
N LEU A 151 4.67 -32.43 8.16
CA LEU A 151 5.28 -31.90 6.94
C LEU A 151 6.31 -30.79 7.25
N PRO A 152 7.44 -31.12 7.92
CA PRO A 152 8.41 -30.11 8.37
C PRO A 152 9.09 -29.30 7.25
N LYS A 153 8.89 -29.73 5.98
CA LYS A 153 9.39 -29.00 4.80
C LYS A 153 8.35 -28.03 4.22
N SER A 154 7.13 -28.03 4.77
CA SER A 154 6.09 -27.09 4.36
C SER A 154 6.12 -25.86 5.25
N ASP A 155 6.35 -24.71 4.63
CA ASP A 155 6.37 -23.43 5.36
C ASP A 155 4.97 -22.84 5.53
N LYS A 156 3.94 -23.45 4.91
CA LYS A 156 2.56 -22.92 4.92
C LYS A 156 1.93 -22.87 6.30
N ALA A 157 2.32 -23.82 7.20
CA ALA A 157 1.92 -23.76 8.59
C ALA A 157 2.39 -22.48 9.28
N GLN A 158 3.59 -22.01 8.94
CA GLN A 158 4.19 -20.86 9.58
C GLN A 158 3.42 -19.56 9.28
N LEU A 159 2.83 -19.46 8.07
CA LEU A 159 1.98 -18.33 7.68
C LEU A 159 0.70 -18.23 8.54
N ALA A 160 0.18 -19.34 9.05
CA ALA A 160 -0.94 -19.32 10.00
C ALA A 160 -0.46 -19.10 11.45
N LEU A 161 0.67 -19.72 11.82
CA LEU A 161 1.13 -19.77 13.20
C LEU A 161 1.74 -18.44 13.68
N TYR A 162 2.42 -17.65 12.81
CA TYR A 162 3.06 -16.42 13.24
C TYR A 162 2.07 -15.46 13.92
N LYS A 163 0.93 -15.23 13.27
CA LYS A 163 -0.10 -14.31 13.75
C LYS A 163 -0.74 -14.82 15.03
N ILE A 164 -1.13 -16.10 15.05
CA ILE A 164 -1.75 -16.75 16.23
C ILE A 164 -0.82 -16.65 17.44
N TYR A 165 0.46 -16.92 17.25
CA TYR A 165 1.42 -16.84 18.36
C TYR A 165 1.65 -15.40 18.82
N LEU A 166 1.66 -14.41 17.93
CA LEU A 166 1.77 -12.99 18.31
C LEU A 166 0.53 -12.55 19.10
N GLU A 167 -0.67 -12.84 18.62
CA GLU A 167 -1.94 -12.51 19.28
C GLU A 167 -2.10 -13.21 20.65
N ALA A 168 -1.53 -14.42 20.78
CA ALA A 168 -1.52 -15.16 22.05
C ALA A 168 -0.39 -14.72 23.01
N GLY A 169 0.38 -13.68 22.68
CA GLY A 169 1.53 -13.22 23.48
C GLY A 169 2.71 -14.18 23.49
N LYS A 170 2.72 -15.20 22.62
CA LYS A 170 3.83 -16.16 22.46
C LYS A 170 4.88 -15.59 21.47
N THR A 171 5.34 -14.38 21.74
CA THR A 171 6.10 -13.55 20.80
C THR A 171 7.28 -14.25 20.16
N ARG A 172 8.14 -14.95 20.95
CA ARG A 172 9.27 -15.69 20.37
C ARG A 172 8.88 -16.77 19.37
N LYS A 173 7.73 -17.45 19.59
CA LYS A 173 7.22 -18.44 18.62
C LYS A 173 6.72 -17.74 17.36
N GLY A 174 6.00 -16.62 17.51
CA GLY A 174 5.53 -15.80 16.39
C GLY A 174 6.67 -15.32 15.51
N ILE A 175 7.74 -14.77 16.12
CA ILE A 175 8.94 -14.31 15.41
C ILE A 175 9.63 -15.44 14.64
N ARG A 176 9.80 -16.61 15.26
CA ARG A 176 10.38 -17.77 14.57
C ARG A 176 9.55 -18.24 13.38
N SER A 177 8.22 -18.21 13.51
CA SER A 177 7.33 -18.53 12.40
C SER A 177 7.42 -17.47 11.29
N MET A 178 7.49 -16.19 11.64
CA MET A 178 7.70 -15.08 10.71
C MET A 178 9.05 -15.23 9.97
N GLN A 179 10.14 -15.53 10.69
CA GLN A 179 11.44 -15.76 10.09
C GLN A 179 11.39 -16.88 9.05
N LYS A 180 10.76 -18.02 9.36
CA LYS A 180 10.58 -19.11 8.40
C LYS A 180 9.78 -18.67 7.16
N VAL A 181 8.78 -17.79 7.31
CA VAL A 181 8.07 -17.22 6.16
C VAL A 181 9.00 -16.37 5.31
N PHE A 182 9.86 -15.54 5.91
CA PHE A 182 10.81 -14.71 5.18
C PHE A 182 11.88 -15.53 4.44
N GLU A 183 12.40 -16.58 5.06
CA GLU A 183 13.38 -17.50 4.45
C GLU A 183 12.75 -18.39 3.35
N SER A 184 11.43 -18.58 3.36
CA SER A 184 10.75 -19.51 2.47
C SER A 184 10.79 -19.05 1.01
N THR A 185 11.05 -19.99 0.11
CA THR A 185 10.88 -19.81 -1.33
C THR A 185 9.47 -20.16 -1.84
N GLN A 186 8.58 -20.62 -0.93
CA GLN A 186 7.19 -20.98 -1.27
C GLN A 186 6.26 -19.76 -1.29
N PHE A 187 6.70 -18.63 -0.71
CA PHE A 187 5.93 -17.39 -0.65
C PHE A 187 6.55 -16.32 -1.53
N ASP A 188 5.67 -15.58 -2.20
CA ASP A 188 6.05 -14.40 -2.96
C ASP A 188 6.39 -13.21 -2.05
N THR A 189 7.02 -12.20 -2.62
CA THR A 189 7.43 -10.98 -1.89
C THR A 189 6.24 -10.27 -1.29
N GLU A 190 5.09 -10.24 -1.96
CA GLU A 190 3.87 -9.58 -1.46
C GLU A 190 3.35 -10.24 -0.18
N THR A 191 3.34 -11.58 -0.12
CA THR A 191 2.99 -12.33 1.09
C THR A 191 3.93 -11.99 2.26
N LYS A 192 5.23 -11.93 2.00
CA LYS A 192 6.24 -11.57 3.01
C LYS A 192 6.06 -10.13 3.52
N ILE A 193 5.78 -9.18 2.62
CA ILE A 193 5.46 -7.79 2.97
C ILE A 193 4.22 -7.72 3.86
N ASN A 194 3.17 -8.48 3.54
CA ASN A 194 1.96 -8.53 4.36
C ASN A 194 2.23 -9.04 5.77
N VAL A 195 3.08 -10.08 5.90
CA VAL A 195 3.52 -10.59 7.22
C VAL A 195 4.30 -9.54 7.99
N LEU A 196 5.19 -8.79 7.33
CA LEU A 196 5.92 -7.68 7.95
C LEU A 196 4.96 -6.56 8.40
N ASN A 197 4.02 -6.17 7.56
CA ASN A 197 3.04 -5.13 7.90
C ASN A 197 2.15 -5.55 9.09
N ASP A 198 1.67 -6.79 9.12
CA ASP A 198 0.92 -7.33 10.26
C ASP A 198 1.75 -7.28 11.55
N PHE A 199 3.04 -7.62 11.45
CA PHE A 199 3.96 -7.55 12.58
C PHE A 199 4.18 -6.11 13.05
N ILE A 200 4.37 -5.16 12.12
CA ILE A 200 4.51 -3.73 12.43
C ILE A 200 3.26 -3.19 13.16
N GLN A 201 2.08 -3.67 12.81
CA GLN A 201 0.83 -3.24 13.44
C GLN A 201 0.58 -3.90 14.80
N SER A 202 1.30 -4.97 15.11
CA SER A 202 1.17 -5.67 16.40
C SER A 202 1.93 -4.91 17.52
N ASP A 203 1.55 -5.20 18.78
CA ASP A 203 2.25 -4.66 19.97
C ASP A 203 3.62 -5.34 20.20
N ALA A 204 3.94 -6.35 19.40
CA ALA A 204 5.19 -7.10 19.53
C ALA A 204 6.43 -6.34 19.00
N THR A 205 6.23 -5.23 18.28
CA THR A 205 7.33 -4.40 17.74
C THR A 205 8.12 -3.66 18.82
N ASP A 206 7.56 -3.47 20.01
CA ASP A 206 8.22 -2.74 21.12
C ASP A 206 9.20 -3.64 21.91
N ILE A 207 9.31 -4.91 21.52
CA ILE A 207 10.20 -5.86 22.18
C ILE A 207 11.59 -5.78 21.55
N GLU A 208 12.59 -5.45 22.37
CA GLU A 208 13.99 -5.59 21.98
C GLU A 208 14.34 -7.08 21.94
N ASP A 209 14.37 -7.64 20.75
CA ASP A 209 14.73 -9.04 20.52
C ASP A 209 15.63 -9.14 19.29
N ASN A 210 16.86 -9.62 19.48
CA ASN A 210 17.83 -9.79 18.41
C ASN A 210 17.33 -10.73 17.31
N ASP A 211 16.43 -11.67 17.64
CA ASP A 211 15.86 -12.59 16.65
C ASP A 211 14.96 -11.82 15.65
N ILE A 212 14.28 -10.75 16.11
CA ILE A 212 13.50 -9.87 15.22
C ILE A 212 14.41 -9.14 14.25
N ASP A 213 15.44 -8.48 14.78
CA ASP A 213 16.35 -7.67 13.98
C ASP A 213 17.08 -8.54 12.95
N ASN A 214 17.46 -9.77 13.33
CA ASN A 214 18.02 -10.74 12.38
C ASN A 214 17.02 -11.13 11.29
N ALA A 215 15.77 -11.48 11.64
CA ALA A 215 14.75 -11.87 10.67
C ALA A 215 14.43 -10.73 9.69
N ILE A 216 14.39 -9.48 10.17
CA ILE A 216 14.17 -8.28 9.35
C ILE A 216 15.34 -8.01 8.41
N ASN A 217 16.57 -8.13 8.91
CA ASN A 217 17.77 -7.95 8.10
C ASN A 217 17.91 -9.04 7.03
N ASP A 218 17.67 -10.31 7.41
CA ASP A 218 17.67 -11.43 6.46
C ASP A 218 16.64 -11.26 5.35
N PHE A 219 15.45 -10.72 5.68
CA PHE A 219 14.45 -10.36 4.68
C PHE A 219 14.91 -9.20 3.80
N ALA A 220 15.47 -8.15 4.40
CA ALA A 220 15.95 -6.97 3.68
C ALA A 220 17.08 -7.29 2.68
N ASP A 221 17.91 -8.28 2.99
CA ASP A 221 19.02 -8.71 2.12
C ASP A 221 18.54 -9.58 0.92
N GLN A 222 17.34 -10.14 1.02
CA GLN A 222 16.78 -11.02 -0.02
C GLN A 222 15.80 -10.30 -0.96
N VAL A 223 15.44 -9.04 -0.66
CA VAL A 223 14.39 -8.32 -1.37
C VAL A 223 14.95 -7.14 -2.16
N GLU A 224 14.46 -6.98 -3.39
CA GLU A 224 14.70 -5.79 -4.23
C GLU A 224 13.33 -5.31 -4.73
N ASP A 225 12.57 -4.68 -3.83
CA ASP A 225 11.19 -4.26 -4.07
C ASP A 225 10.87 -2.97 -3.31
N VAL A 226 10.28 -2.00 -3.99
CA VAL A 226 9.96 -0.67 -3.42
C VAL A 226 8.98 -0.77 -2.24
N LYS A 227 7.98 -1.65 -2.33
CA LYS A 227 6.98 -1.82 -1.25
C LYS A 227 7.62 -2.46 -0.02
N ALA A 228 8.54 -3.43 -0.26
CA ALA A 228 9.28 -4.06 0.83
C ALA A 228 10.16 -3.05 1.55
N PHE A 229 10.92 -2.22 0.83
CA PHE A 229 11.75 -1.18 1.43
C PHE A 229 10.92 -0.10 2.13
N ASN A 230 9.74 0.25 1.59
CA ASN A 230 8.82 1.13 2.29
C ASN A 230 8.34 0.51 3.61
N ALA A 231 7.94 -0.76 3.62
CA ALA A 231 7.49 -1.46 4.83
C ALA A 231 8.62 -1.58 5.86
N LEU A 232 9.86 -1.87 5.42
CA LEU A 232 11.03 -1.89 6.28
C LEU A 232 11.32 -0.51 6.90
N GLY A 233 11.21 0.54 6.11
CA GLY A 233 11.31 1.92 6.61
C GLY A 233 10.24 2.23 7.66
N ASP A 234 8.99 1.83 7.43
CA ASP A 234 7.88 1.99 8.39
C ASP A 234 8.13 1.19 9.69
N TYR A 235 8.73 -0.01 9.59
CA TYR A 235 9.14 -0.81 10.74
C TYR A 235 10.13 -0.05 11.64
N TYR A 236 11.22 0.46 11.07
CA TYR A 236 12.21 1.21 11.84
C TYR A 236 11.66 2.54 12.37
N LEU A 237 10.78 3.20 11.60
CA LEU A 237 10.12 4.42 12.05
C LEU A 237 9.25 4.18 13.30
N LYS A 238 8.48 3.09 13.33
CA LYS A 238 7.70 2.69 14.51
C LYS A 238 8.59 2.46 15.73
N ARG A 239 9.77 1.90 15.54
CA ARG A 239 10.79 1.72 16.60
C ARG A 239 11.56 3.01 16.94
N LYS A 240 11.22 4.14 16.33
CA LYS A 240 11.90 5.44 16.50
C LYS A 240 13.37 5.43 16.04
N ASP A 241 13.74 4.46 15.24
CA ASP A 241 15.04 4.40 14.56
C ASP A 241 14.95 5.10 13.22
N VAL A 242 15.00 6.43 13.29
CA VAL A 242 14.83 7.30 12.12
C VAL A 242 15.97 7.11 11.11
N GLY A 243 17.18 6.81 11.56
CA GLY A 243 18.33 6.59 10.69
C GLY A 243 18.12 5.39 9.75
N ASN A 244 17.77 4.22 10.31
CA ASN A 244 17.49 3.03 9.52
C ASN A 244 16.20 3.21 8.68
N SER A 245 15.19 3.92 9.19
CA SER A 245 14.00 4.25 8.43
C SER A 245 14.32 5.00 7.14
N ILE A 246 15.12 6.08 7.22
CA ILE A 246 15.58 6.84 6.05
C ILE A 246 16.40 5.96 5.12
N ALA A 247 17.30 5.12 5.65
CA ALA A 247 18.14 4.25 4.83
C ALA A 247 17.30 3.27 3.97
N PHE A 248 16.24 2.69 4.54
CA PHE A 248 15.36 1.80 3.79
C PHE A 248 14.46 2.54 2.79
N TYR A 249 13.92 3.71 3.13
CA TYR A 249 13.19 4.53 2.16
C TYR A 249 14.10 4.96 1.00
N GLN A 250 15.37 5.26 1.28
CA GLN A 250 16.34 5.60 0.24
C GLN A 250 16.60 4.40 -0.69
N LYS A 251 16.75 3.17 -0.17
CA LYS A 251 16.83 1.96 -1.01
C LYS A 251 15.60 1.82 -1.93
N GLY A 252 14.42 2.18 -1.45
CA GLY A 252 13.21 2.23 -2.28
C GLY A 252 13.29 3.28 -3.39
N LEU A 253 13.86 4.45 -3.10
CA LEU A 253 14.08 5.52 -4.07
C LEU A 253 15.18 5.18 -5.08
N ASP A 254 16.17 4.37 -4.71
CA ASP A 254 17.20 3.88 -5.63
C ASP A 254 16.58 2.98 -6.74
N ILE A 255 15.45 2.32 -6.46
CA ILE A 255 14.68 1.54 -7.45
C ILE A 255 13.69 2.44 -8.21
N ASP A 256 12.93 3.28 -7.50
CA ASP A 256 11.92 4.18 -8.05
C ASP A 256 12.13 5.60 -7.52
N ASN A 257 12.99 6.35 -8.19
CA ASN A 257 13.34 7.72 -7.83
C ASN A 257 12.20 8.74 -8.05
N LYS A 258 11.08 8.30 -8.64
CA LYS A 258 9.85 9.08 -8.81
C LYS A 258 8.75 8.72 -7.81
N ASN A 259 9.06 7.97 -6.78
CA ASN A 259 8.11 7.65 -5.73
C ASN A 259 7.89 8.83 -4.79
N TYR A 260 6.87 9.63 -5.08
CA TYR A 260 6.57 10.86 -4.33
C TYR A 260 6.36 10.61 -2.83
N ASP A 261 5.74 9.48 -2.45
CA ASP A 261 5.51 9.14 -1.04
C ASP A 261 6.83 8.90 -0.28
N LEU A 262 7.77 8.18 -0.88
CA LEU A 262 9.09 7.96 -0.30
C LEU A 262 9.91 9.25 -0.23
N ILE A 263 9.90 10.06 -1.28
CA ILE A 263 10.53 11.38 -1.31
C ILE A 263 10.05 12.23 -0.13
N LYS A 264 8.74 12.32 0.04
CA LYS A 264 8.11 13.07 1.14
C LYS A 264 8.53 12.53 2.51
N LYS A 265 8.54 11.21 2.69
CA LYS A 265 8.96 10.56 3.94
C LYS A 265 10.42 10.89 4.27
N VAL A 266 11.33 10.71 3.31
CA VAL A 266 12.76 11.02 3.51
C VAL A 266 12.96 12.49 3.83
N ALA A 267 12.33 13.40 3.08
CA ALA A 267 12.49 14.84 3.30
C ALA A 267 12.01 15.28 4.70
N LEU A 268 10.84 14.79 5.14
CA LEU A 268 10.29 15.08 6.47
C LEU A 268 11.19 14.54 7.59
N LEU A 269 11.62 13.28 7.49
CA LEU A 269 12.46 12.66 8.50
C LEU A 269 13.86 13.29 8.56
N SER A 270 14.40 13.72 7.41
CA SER A 270 15.68 14.45 7.36
C SER A 270 15.59 15.79 8.11
N ILE A 271 14.45 16.48 8.03
CA ILE A 271 14.20 17.70 8.85
C ILE A 271 14.18 17.32 10.34
N ASP A 272 13.52 16.26 10.72
CA ASP A 272 13.38 15.83 12.13
C ASP A 272 14.75 15.51 12.76
N ILE A 273 15.64 14.86 12.01
CA ILE A 273 17.03 14.60 12.47
C ILE A 273 17.99 15.76 12.21
N LYS A 274 17.50 16.88 11.68
CA LYS A 274 18.27 18.10 11.35
C LYS A 274 19.30 17.92 10.24
N ASP A 275 19.10 16.94 9.37
CA ASP A 275 19.87 16.81 8.13
C ASP A 275 19.22 17.65 7.03
N TYR A 276 19.41 18.97 7.16
CA TYR A 276 18.80 19.93 6.25
C TYR A 276 19.41 19.88 4.85
N ASN A 277 20.71 19.51 4.74
CA ASN A 277 21.34 19.33 3.44
C ASN A 277 20.70 18.22 2.64
N LYS A 278 20.42 17.07 3.29
CA LYS A 278 19.71 15.97 2.64
C LYS A 278 18.28 16.36 2.24
N THR A 279 17.62 17.20 3.06
CA THR A 279 16.29 17.72 2.71
C THR A 279 16.36 18.58 1.44
N VAL A 280 17.34 19.48 1.34
CA VAL A 280 17.53 20.31 0.12
C VAL A 280 17.77 19.42 -1.10
N GLU A 281 18.76 18.52 -1.01
CA GLU A 281 19.12 17.59 -2.09
C GLU A 281 17.89 16.86 -2.65
N ILE A 282 17.15 16.15 -1.80
CA ILE A 282 16.02 15.30 -2.24
C ILE A 282 14.84 16.13 -2.75
N THR A 283 14.60 17.32 -2.19
CA THR A 283 13.50 18.18 -2.65
C THR A 283 13.84 18.90 -3.95
N GLU A 284 15.07 19.30 -4.19
CA GLU A 284 15.51 19.87 -5.48
C GLU A 284 15.40 18.84 -6.60
N GLU A 285 15.93 17.62 -6.41
CA GLU A 285 15.79 16.52 -7.37
C GLU A 285 14.31 16.18 -7.65
N ALA A 286 13.48 16.20 -6.60
CA ALA A 286 12.05 15.92 -6.75
C ALA A 286 11.31 17.03 -7.50
N LEU A 287 11.69 18.29 -7.36
CA LEU A 287 11.06 19.42 -8.06
C LEU A 287 11.31 19.39 -9.57
N ASP A 288 12.40 18.78 -10.04
CA ASP A 288 12.62 18.54 -11.46
C ASP A 288 11.55 17.61 -12.07
N VAL A 289 11.01 16.70 -11.26
CA VAL A 289 9.99 15.72 -11.68
C VAL A 289 8.57 16.19 -11.33
N PHE A 290 8.42 16.86 -10.19
CA PHE A 290 7.14 17.29 -9.61
C PHE A 290 7.09 18.80 -9.37
N PRO A 291 7.24 19.66 -10.42
CA PRO A 291 7.39 21.11 -10.26
C PRO A 291 6.17 21.84 -9.69
N ALA A 292 5.01 21.17 -9.63
CA ALA A 292 3.77 21.77 -9.12
C ALA A 292 3.42 21.33 -7.66
N GLN A 293 4.33 20.69 -6.95
CA GLN A 293 4.09 20.21 -5.59
C GLN A 293 4.50 21.24 -4.53
N ALA A 294 3.56 22.06 -4.09
CA ALA A 294 3.81 23.13 -3.10
C ALA A 294 4.47 22.65 -1.80
N LEU A 295 4.21 21.41 -1.38
CA LEU A 295 4.83 20.82 -0.20
C LEU A 295 6.35 20.68 -0.34
N LEU A 296 6.87 20.33 -1.52
CA LEU A 296 8.32 20.21 -1.74
C LEU A 296 9.01 21.56 -1.57
N TYR A 297 8.43 22.61 -2.10
CA TYR A 297 8.92 23.98 -1.91
C TYR A 297 8.90 24.40 -0.44
N LEU A 298 7.85 24.04 0.31
CA LEU A 298 7.80 24.29 1.74
C LEU A 298 8.95 23.58 2.47
N LEU A 299 9.14 22.29 2.23
CA LEU A 299 10.19 21.50 2.89
C LEU A 299 11.60 22.03 2.53
N ASN A 300 11.83 22.40 1.28
CA ASN A 300 13.07 23.01 0.82
C ASN A 300 13.30 24.35 1.51
N GLY A 301 12.30 25.23 1.53
CA GLY A 301 12.37 26.52 2.21
C GLY A 301 12.59 26.41 3.73
N VAL A 302 11.98 25.43 4.39
CA VAL A 302 12.26 25.11 5.80
C VAL A 302 13.72 24.74 5.99
N ALA A 303 14.26 23.89 5.13
CA ALA A 303 15.67 23.47 5.20
C ALA A 303 16.62 24.65 5.01
N HIS A 304 16.39 25.51 4.02
CA HIS A 304 17.19 26.73 3.79
C HIS A 304 17.10 27.72 4.97
N ASN A 305 15.92 27.88 5.58
CA ASN A 305 15.80 28.68 6.81
C ASN A 305 16.67 28.12 7.94
N LYS A 306 16.70 26.80 8.10
CA LYS A 306 17.52 26.15 9.14
C LYS A 306 19.03 26.21 8.83
N LEU A 307 19.40 26.27 7.57
CA LEU A 307 20.78 26.50 7.11
C LEU A 307 21.18 27.97 7.16
N ASN A 308 20.28 28.86 7.58
CA ASN A 308 20.48 30.31 7.60
C ASN A 308 20.77 30.89 6.20
N GLU A 309 20.03 30.41 5.21
CA GLU A 309 20.05 30.83 3.81
C GLU A 309 18.72 31.50 3.42
N PRO A 310 18.37 32.66 4.01
CA PRO A 310 17.03 33.24 3.89
C PRO A 310 16.62 33.64 2.48
N ASP A 311 17.56 34.01 1.62
CA ASP A 311 17.27 34.41 0.23
C ASP A 311 16.74 33.18 -0.55
N LYS A 312 17.44 32.04 -0.44
CA LYS A 312 16.99 30.80 -1.08
C LYS A 312 15.65 30.31 -0.49
N ALA A 313 15.48 30.40 0.84
CA ALA A 313 14.24 30.07 1.46
C ALA A 313 13.05 30.89 0.91
N ILE A 314 13.21 32.19 0.73
CA ILE A 314 12.18 33.07 0.17
C ILE A 314 11.84 32.64 -1.26
N ASP A 315 12.85 32.44 -2.11
CA ASP A 315 12.64 32.04 -3.51
C ASP A 315 11.83 30.73 -3.62
N GLN A 316 12.16 29.75 -2.82
CA GLN A 316 11.44 28.46 -2.79
C GLN A 316 10.01 28.63 -2.25
N LEU A 317 9.84 29.32 -1.13
CA LEU A 317 8.54 29.49 -0.49
C LEU A 317 7.58 30.33 -1.35
N GLU A 318 8.05 31.37 -2.03
CA GLU A 318 7.25 32.16 -2.96
C GLU A 318 6.86 31.33 -4.19
N SER A 319 7.77 30.50 -4.70
CA SER A 319 7.45 29.54 -5.76
C SER A 319 6.36 28.58 -5.32
N GLY A 320 6.43 28.02 -4.10
CA GLY A 320 5.43 27.13 -3.55
C GLY A 320 4.03 27.76 -3.47
N LEU A 321 3.93 29.05 -3.12
CA LEU A 321 2.66 29.77 -3.10
C LEU A 321 1.97 29.83 -4.47
N SER A 322 2.76 29.85 -5.56
CA SER A 322 2.20 29.91 -6.92
C SER A 322 1.51 28.63 -7.37
N PHE A 323 1.78 27.51 -6.71
CA PHE A 323 1.23 26.18 -7.01
C PHE A 323 0.12 25.73 -6.03
N LEU A 324 -0.25 26.56 -5.06
CA LEU A 324 -1.30 26.22 -4.11
C LEU A 324 -2.70 26.24 -4.76
N LEU A 325 -3.46 25.18 -4.54
CA LEU A 325 -4.85 25.04 -4.97
C LEU A 325 -5.72 24.74 -3.76
N ASP A 326 -6.22 25.80 -3.09
CA ASP A 326 -7.18 25.70 -1.96
C ASP A 326 -6.69 24.79 -0.81
N GLU A 327 -5.46 25.02 -0.36
CA GLU A 327 -4.83 24.35 0.77
C GLU A 327 -4.47 25.35 1.90
N PRO A 328 -5.44 25.85 2.67
CA PRO A 328 -5.21 26.96 3.62
C PRO A 328 -4.16 26.65 4.70
N LYS A 329 -4.05 25.36 5.09
CA LYS A 329 -3.05 24.93 6.07
C LYS A 329 -1.65 25.05 5.51
N LEU A 330 -1.41 24.52 4.32
CA LEU A 330 -0.11 24.58 3.64
C LEU A 330 0.27 26.03 3.32
N GLU A 331 -0.70 26.83 2.89
CA GLU A 331 -0.52 28.28 2.68
C GLU A 331 -0.07 28.99 3.96
N SER A 332 -0.73 28.70 5.08
CA SER A 332 -0.37 29.24 6.40
C SER A 332 1.04 28.84 6.79
N ASP A 333 1.42 27.58 6.59
CA ASP A 333 2.76 27.09 6.93
C ASP A 333 3.83 27.77 6.07
N ILE A 334 3.58 27.98 4.77
CA ILE A 334 4.49 28.74 3.89
C ILE A 334 4.64 30.19 4.37
N TYR A 335 3.54 30.89 4.71
CA TYR A 335 3.65 32.25 5.24
C TYR A 335 4.40 32.31 6.56
N GLN A 336 4.27 31.32 7.44
CA GLN A 336 5.05 31.24 8.66
C GLN A 336 6.54 31.14 8.36
N GLN A 337 6.93 30.30 7.40
CA GLN A 337 8.33 30.15 7.01
C GLN A 337 8.89 31.39 6.31
N LEU A 338 8.09 32.05 5.46
CA LEU A 338 8.47 33.35 4.86
C LEU A 338 8.70 34.42 5.93
N ALA A 339 7.85 34.45 6.98
CA ALA A 339 8.08 35.41 8.08
C ALA A 339 9.42 35.16 8.78
N ILE A 340 9.81 33.89 8.97
CA ILE A 340 11.13 33.52 9.53
C ILE A 340 12.25 33.97 8.59
N SER A 341 12.13 33.72 7.31
CA SER A 341 13.14 34.13 6.32
C SER A 341 13.35 35.65 6.31
N TYR A 342 12.25 36.44 6.31
CA TYR A 342 12.33 37.91 6.34
C TYR A 342 12.92 38.45 7.66
N ASP A 343 12.62 37.78 8.81
CA ASP A 343 13.26 38.13 10.08
C ASP A 343 14.78 37.91 10.04
N GLN A 344 15.22 36.76 9.49
CA GLN A 344 16.64 36.45 9.35
C GLN A 344 17.36 37.49 8.48
N LYS A 345 16.68 38.07 7.48
CA LYS A 345 17.19 39.19 6.64
C LYS A 345 17.12 40.58 7.34
N GLY A 346 16.45 40.67 8.49
CA GLY A 346 16.16 41.95 9.14
C GLY A 346 15.03 42.76 8.48
N ASP A 347 14.27 42.15 7.55
CA ASP A 347 13.11 42.79 6.90
C ASP A 347 11.85 42.63 7.76
N THR A 348 11.78 43.45 8.80
CA THR A 348 10.66 43.40 9.77
C THR A 348 9.30 43.74 9.15
N THR A 349 9.29 44.53 8.06
CA THR A 349 8.08 44.94 7.36
C THR A 349 7.44 43.77 6.65
N ASN A 350 8.19 43.02 5.84
CA ASN A 350 7.69 41.85 5.15
C ASN A 350 7.40 40.71 6.12
N ALA A 351 8.20 40.51 7.16
CA ALA A 351 7.91 39.53 8.21
C ALA A 351 6.56 39.79 8.87
N ALA A 352 6.24 41.04 9.25
CA ALA A 352 4.96 41.43 9.83
C ALA A 352 3.79 41.20 8.84
N LYS A 353 3.97 41.47 7.56
CA LYS A 353 2.98 41.19 6.52
C LYS A 353 2.68 39.71 6.40
N MET A 354 3.68 38.85 6.41
CA MET A 354 3.47 37.39 6.34
C MET A 354 2.72 36.87 7.59
N ARG A 355 3.10 37.32 8.78
CA ARG A 355 2.36 36.98 10.02
C ARG A 355 0.90 37.45 10.00
N SER A 356 0.60 38.58 9.36
CA SER A 356 -0.79 39.05 9.19
C SER A 356 -1.60 38.10 8.30
N LYS A 357 -0.99 37.58 7.20
CA LYS A 357 -1.63 36.59 6.32
C LYS A 357 -1.96 35.29 7.08
N VAL A 358 -1.02 34.77 7.89
CA VAL A 358 -1.26 33.62 8.77
C VAL A 358 -2.49 33.84 9.67
N LYS A 359 -2.59 35.02 10.32
CA LYS A 359 -3.74 35.36 11.19
C LYS A 359 -5.07 35.44 10.43
N THR A 360 -5.04 35.81 9.16
CA THR A 360 -6.24 35.86 8.33
C THR A 360 -6.73 34.44 7.99
N LEU A 361 -5.83 33.54 7.61
CA LEU A 361 -6.15 32.15 7.28
C LEU A 361 -6.65 31.36 8.52
N SER A 362 -6.16 31.66 9.72
CA SER A 362 -6.58 30.99 10.95
C SER A 362 -7.97 31.41 11.46
N LYS A 363 -8.62 32.40 10.85
CA LYS A 363 -9.96 32.88 11.21
C LYS A 363 -11.07 32.36 10.29
N ASN A 364 -10.70 31.75 9.18
CA ASN A 364 -11.59 31.08 8.24
C ASN A 364 -11.54 29.56 8.44
#